data_f5124346347a6cf50c3248b87ca19ef9
#
_entry.id   f5124346347a6cf50c3248b87ca19ef9
#
_cell.length_a   1.000
_cell.length_b   1.000
_cell.length_c   1.000
_cell.angle_alpha   90.00
_cell.angle_beta   90.00
_cell.angle_gamma   90.00
#
_symmetry.space_group_name_H-M   'P 1'
#
loop_
_entity.id
_entity.type
_entity.pdbx_description
1 polymer ?
#
loop_
_entity_poly.entity_id
_entity_poly.type
_entity_poly.pdbx_seq_one_letter_code
_entity_poly.pdbx_strand_id
1 'polypeptide(L)'
;MNVVMVHGFGDTGRLFRRMSRTLEERGHACLAPTMSPADARLGIEDLSVKLASFVDGEVTAGAPMAMVGFSMGALVVRHYLQALGGARRTRAFFSIAGPHGGTMNAYLYPGRGTREMRPGSAFLRGLAAGAANLGGLPAFAYRTPFDLMVTPSTSCRMAGAEEVVVWCPFHSLMPGNTRVMGHIAGTLAAIEASATGAGPAGAA
;
A
#
# COMPACT_ATOMS: atom_id res chain seq x y z
N MET A 1 -2.12 -0.65 16.72
CA MET A 1 -0.91 -0.10 16.03
C MET A 1 -1.26 1.07 15.12
N ASN A 2 -0.24 1.82 14.62
CA ASN A 2 -0.47 2.84 13.61
C ASN A 2 -0.69 2.21 12.23
N VAL A 3 -1.64 2.76 11.44
CA VAL A 3 -1.89 2.34 10.06
C VAL A 3 -1.79 3.58 9.16
N VAL A 4 -0.72 3.64 8.37
CA VAL A 4 -0.48 4.75 7.43
C VAL A 4 -1.01 4.37 6.05
N MET A 5 -1.89 5.21 5.49
CA MET A 5 -2.61 4.93 4.25
C MET A 5 -2.32 5.97 3.18
N VAL A 6 -1.84 5.54 2.01
CA VAL A 6 -1.41 6.40 0.90
C VAL A 6 -2.31 6.22 -0.31
N HIS A 7 -2.95 7.31 -0.72
CA HIS A 7 -3.95 7.34 -1.81
C HIS A 7 -3.34 7.23 -3.21
N GLY A 8 -4.20 7.00 -4.21
CA GLY A 8 -3.85 6.91 -5.62
C GLY A 8 -3.66 8.25 -6.33
N PHE A 9 -3.42 8.17 -7.65
CA PHE A 9 -3.24 9.31 -8.53
C PHE A 9 -4.46 10.23 -8.54
N GLY A 10 -4.25 11.54 -8.32
CA GLY A 10 -5.30 12.56 -8.33
C GLY A 10 -6.28 12.49 -7.16
N ASP A 11 -6.02 11.64 -6.17
CA ASP A 11 -6.91 11.41 -5.03
C ASP A 11 -6.44 12.16 -3.76
N THR A 12 -7.06 11.89 -2.63
CA THR A 12 -6.72 12.45 -1.32
C THR A 12 -6.84 11.40 -0.23
N GLY A 13 -6.30 11.65 0.96
CA GLY A 13 -6.46 10.78 2.12
C GLY A 13 -7.92 10.49 2.51
N ARG A 14 -8.88 11.33 2.08
CA ARG A 14 -10.32 11.12 2.31
C ARG A 14 -10.87 9.81 1.73
N LEU A 15 -10.20 9.24 0.73
CA LEU A 15 -10.52 7.93 0.16
C LEU A 15 -10.64 6.86 1.23
N PHE A 16 -9.80 6.93 2.25
CA PHE A 16 -9.72 5.91 3.29
C PHE A 16 -10.69 6.09 4.47
N ARG A 17 -11.58 7.10 4.44
CA ARG A 17 -12.48 7.35 5.60
C ARG A 17 -13.25 6.14 6.11
N ARG A 18 -13.73 5.28 5.21
CA ARG A 18 -14.44 4.06 5.60
C ARG A 18 -13.49 3.04 6.23
N MET A 19 -12.32 2.83 5.64
CA MET A 19 -11.30 1.94 6.17
C MET A 19 -10.77 2.43 7.52
N SER A 20 -10.45 3.74 7.64
CA SER A 20 -10.03 4.34 8.90
C SER A 20 -11.02 4.05 10.02
N ARG A 21 -12.30 4.37 9.82
CA ARG A 21 -13.34 4.09 10.82
C ARG A 21 -13.36 2.61 11.22
N THR A 22 -13.32 1.70 10.24
CA THR A 22 -13.35 0.25 10.49
C THR A 22 -12.14 -0.22 11.31
N LEU A 23 -10.96 0.36 11.11
CA LEU A 23 -9.73 0.02 11.83
C LEU A 23 -9.65 0.72 13.18
N GLU A 24 -10.12 1.97 13.29
CA GLU A 24 -10.21 2.73 14.54
C GLU A 24 -11.15 2.07 15.55
N GLU A 25 -12.29 1.53 15.09
CA GLU A 25 -13.20 0.71 15.89
C GLU A 25 -12.54 -0.55 16.49
N ARG A 26 -11.36 -0.94 15.94
CA ARG A 26 -10.54 -2.06 16.41
C ARG A 26 -9.28 -1.63 17.18
N GLY A 27 -9.19 -0.35 17.54
CA GLY A 27 -8.11 0.19 18.37
C GLY A 27 -6.83 0.55 17.60
N HIS A 28 -6.87 0.65 16.26
CA HIS A 28 -5.74 1.14 15.48
C HIS A 28 -5.78 2.67 15.34
N ALA A 29 -4.61 3.31 15.28
CA ALA A 29 -4.50 4.73 14.94
C ALA A 29 -4.29 4.88 13.43
N CYS A 30 -5.24 5.54 12.73
CA CYS A 30 -5.23 5.64 11.29
C CYS A 30 -4.73 7.02 10.82
N LEU A 31 -3.72 7.01 9.95
CA LEU A 31 -3.10 8.21 9.39
C LEU A 31 -3.21 8.14 7.85
N ALA A 32 -3.93 9.05 7.26
CA ALA A 32 -4.17 9.10 5.81
C ALA A 32 -3.79 10.48 5.24
N PRO A 33 -2.48 10.76 5.05
CA PRO A 33 -2.05 12.04 4.49
C PRO A 33 -2.56 12.23 3.06
N THR A 34 -2.82 13.49 2.71
CA THR A 34 -2.99 13.86 1.30
C THR A 34 -1.61 14.17 0.73
N MET A 35 -1.12 13.28 -0.12
CA MET A 35 0.18 13.42 -0.79
C MET A 35 0.10 14.52 -1.86
N SER A 36 1.08 15.40 -1.89
CA SER A 36 1.12 16.53 -2.84
C SER A 36 2.47 16.62 -3.55
N PRO A 37 2.46 16.81 -4.87
CA PRO A 37 1.30 16.90 -5.76
C PRO A 37 0.64 15.52 -6.00
N ALA A 38 -0.70 15.47 -5.91
CA ALA A 38 -1.46 14.21 -5.99
C ALA A 38 -1.36 13.51 -7.37
N ASP A 39 -0.98 14.24 -8.41
CA ASP A 39 -0.73 13.74 -9.76
C ASP A 39 0.70 13.21 -9.97
N ALA A 40 1.51 13.17 -8.91
CA ALA A 40 2.91 12.73 -8.93
C ALA A 40 3.76 13.39 -10.05
N ARG A 41 3.44 14.63 -10.47
CA ARG A 41 4.19 15.30 -11.55
C ARG A 41 5.68 15.46 -11.26
N LEU A 42 6.08 15.47 -9.97
CA LEU A 42 7.47 15.48 -9.52
C LEU A 42 8.09 14.07 -9.38
N GLY A 43 7.29 13.02 -9.54
CA GLY A 43 7.71 11.62 -9.47
C GLY A 43 7.20 10.89 -8.22
N ILE A 44 7.20 9.57 -8.29
CA ILE A 44 6.81 8.69 -7.16
C ILE A 44 7.88 8.73 -6.06
N GLU A 45 9.16 8.86 -6.44
CA GLU A 45 10.27 9.02 -5.50
C GLU A 45 10.09 10.26 -4.61
N ASP A 46 9.68 11.42 -5.20
CA ASP A 46 9.39 12.64 -4.45
C ASP A 46 8.29 12.42 -3.41
N LEU A 47 7.20 11.75 -3.81
CA LEU A 47 6.12 11.41 -2.87
C LEU A 47 6.59 10.45 -1.78
N SER A 48 7.52 9.54 -2.08
CA SER A 48 8.05 8.60 -1.09
C SER A 48 8.92 9.30 -0.05
N VAL A 49 9.71 10.31 -0.43
CA VAL A 49 10.47 11.15 0.50
C VAL A 49 9.53 11.94 1.40
N LYS A 50 8.46 12.52 0.84
CA LYS A 50 7.42 13.22 1.61
C LYS A 50 6.69 12.27 2.57
N LEU A 51 6.42 11.03 2.14
CA LEU A 51 5.87 10.01 3.01
C LEU A 51 6.82 9.68 4.17
N ALA A 52 8.13 9.55 3.92
CA ALA A 52 9.13 9.33 4.96
C ALA A 52 9.11 10.45 6.00
N SER A 53 9.14 11.71 5.55
CA SER A 53 9.07 12.88 6.42
C SER A 53 7.75 12.94 7.23
N PHE A 54 6.63 12.58 6.62
CA PHE A 54 5.35 12.48 7.31
C PHE A 54 5.37 11.40 8.39
N VAL A 55 5.86 10.21 8.07
CA VAL A 55 5.95 9.09 9.04
C VAL A 55 6.88 9.46 10.19
N ASP A 56 7.99 10.14 9.94
CA ASP A 56 8.93 10.56 10.99
C ASP A 56 8.35 11.64 11.90
N GLY A 57 7.44 12.48 11.40
CA GLY A 57 6.76 13.49 12.20
C GLY A 57 5.56 12.99 12.99
N GLU A 58 4.80 12.03 12.45
CA GLU A 58 3.50 11.63 13.00
C GLU A 58 3.54 10.29 13.75
N VAL A 59 4.49 9.41 13.44
CA VAL A 59 4.60 8.09 14.06
C VAL A 59 5.80 8.04 14.99
N THR A 60 5.53 7.91 16.29
CA THR A 60 6.57 7.79 17.31
C THR A 60 7.65 6.78 16.92
N ALA A 61 8.92 7.15 17.13
CA ALA A 61 10.04 6.27 16.82
C ALA A 61 9.88 4.92 17.57
N GLY A 62 10.04 3.82 16.83
CA GLY A 62 9.89 2.47 17.37
C GLY A 62 8.44 1.98 17.54
N ALA A 63 7.44 2.84 17.39
CA ALA A 63 6.05 2.39 17.43
C ALA A 63 5.73 1.46 16.24
N PRO A 64 5.02 0.33 16.45
CA PRO A 64 4.66 -0.57 15.37
C PRO A 64 3.68 0.10 14.41
N MET A 65 3.93 -0.07 13.12
CA MET A 65 3.05 0.44 12.08
C MET A 65 2.80 -0.56 10.97
N ALA A 66 1.67 -0.42 10.29
CA ALA A 66 1.37 -1.07 9.03
C ALA A 66 1.17 -0.02 7.94
N MET A 67 1.45 -0.40 6.70
CA MET A 67 1.35 0.48 5.55
C MET A 67 0.27 -0.03 4.58
N VAL A 68 -0.61 0.86 4.15
CA VAL A 68 -1.60 0.60 3.11
C VAL A 68 -1.35 1.56 1.95
N GLY A 69 -1.17 1.03 0.75
CA GLY A 69 -1.07 1.83 -0.46
C GLY A 69 -2.18 1.48 -1.45
N PHE A 70 -2.85 2.47 -2.01
CA PHE A 70 -3.83 2.27 -3.07
C PHE A 70 -3.31 2.78 -4.41
N SER A 71 -3.39 1.94 -5.46
CA SER A 71 -3.03 2.31 -6.82
C SER A 71 -1.58 2.87 -6.86
N MET A 72 -1.35 4.08 -7.38
CA MET A 72 -0.06 4.77 -7.32
C MET A 72 0.52 4.82 -5.89
N GLY A 73 -0.32 5.01 -4.88
CA GLY A 73 0.12 5.05 -3.48
C GLY A 73 0.79 3.76 -3.02
N ALA A 74 0.45 2.61 -3.61
CA ALA A 74 1.14 1.36 -3.34
C ALA A 74 2.60 1.37 -3.83
N LEU A 75 2.90 2.06 -4.93
CA LEU A 75 4.27 2.23 -5.41
C LEU A 75 5.05 3.23 -4.53
N VAL A 76 4.39 4.29 -4.07
CA VAL A 76 4.96 5.26 -3.11
C VAL A 76 5.38 4.54 -1.83
N VAL A 77 4.47 3.74 -1.24
CA VAL A 77 4.75 2.93 -0.05
C VAL A 77 5.87 1.92 -0.34
N ARG A 78 5.78 1.19 -1.44
CA ARG A 78 6.80 0.19 -1.78
C ARG A 78 8.19 0.82 -1.88
N HIS A 79 8.33 1.97 -2.53
CA HIS A 79 9.59 2.68 -2.64
C HIS A 79 10.09 3.15 -1.26
N TYR A 80 9.22 3.71 -0.42
CA TYR A 80 9.55 4.06 0.97
C TYR A 80 10.09 2.86 1.75
N LEU A 81 9.44 1.70 1.64
CA LEU A 81 9.86 0.48 2.32
C LEU A 81 11.21 -0.02 1.85
N GLN A 82 11.44 -0.07 0.54
CA GLN A 82 12.62 -0.68 -0.07
C GLN A 82 13.84 0.23 -0.12
N ALA A 83 13.65 1.53 -0.41
CA ALA A 83 14.74 2.47 -0.68
C ALA A 83 15.02 3.44 0.47
N LEU A 84 14.01 3.75 1.31
CA LEU A 84 14.14 4.72 2.40
C LEU A 84 14.12 4.06 3.79
N GLY A 85 14.27 2.75 3.85
CA GLY A 85 14.43 2.00 5.09
C GLY A 85 13.15 1.79 5.89
N GLY A 86 11.98 2.12 5.34
CA GLY A 86 10.68 1.98 6.01
C GLY A 86 10.32 0.55 6.42
N ALA A 87 10.87 -0.46 5.72
CA ALA A 87 10.59 -1.87 6.02
C ALA A 87 10.98 -2.25 7.46
N ARG A 88 12.05 -1.67 8.02
CA ARG A 88 12.55 -1.99 9.38
C ARG A 88 11.56 -1.67 10.50
N ARG A 89 10.66 -0.73 10.29
CA ARG A 89 9.66 -0.29 11.30
C ARG A 89 8.22 -0.65 10.92
N THR A 90 8.04 -1.34 9.78
CA THR A 90 6.74 -1.75 9.28
C THR A 90 6.48 -3.23 9.60
N ARG A 91 5.28 -3.57 10.04
CA ARG A 91 4.85 -4.92 10.41
C ARG A 91 4.10 -5.64 9.30
N ALA A 92 3.45 -4.89 8.42
CA ALA A 92 2.77 -5.42 7.23
C ALA A 92 2.62 -4.36 6.15
N PHE A 93 2.60 -4.79 4.89
CA PHE A 93 2.31 -3.95 3.74
C PHE A 93 1.11 -4.49 2.96
N PHE A 94 0.10 -3.63 2.77
CA PHE A 94 -1.12 -3.93 2.03
C PHE A 94 -1.16 -3.07 0.76
N SER A 95 -0.93 -3.69 -0.38
CA SER A 95 -0.96 -3.04 -1.69
C SER A 95 -2.32 -3.26 -2.36
N ILE A 96 -3.17 -2.27 -2.38
CA ILE A 96 -4.50 -2.35 -2.99
C ILE A 96 -4.41 -1.83 -4.43
N ALA A 97 -4.58 -2.72 -5.40
CA ALA A 97 -4.55 -2.42 -6.83
C ALA A 97 -3.30 -1.61 -7.27
N GLY A 98 -2.14 -1.92 -6.68
CA GLY A 98 -0.86 -1.24 -6.99
C GLY A 98 -0.29 -1.74 -8.32
N PRO A 99 0.08 -0.85 -9.27
CA PRO A 99 0.60 -1.23 -10.58
C PRO A 99 2.09 -1.63 -10.52
N HIS A 100 2.42 -2.71 -9.81
CA HIS A 100 3.81 -3.18 -9.63
C HIS A 100 4.49 -3.62 -10.93
N GLY A 101 3.72 -4.10 -11.90
CA GLY A 101 4.18 -4.37 -13.27
C GLY A 101 3.98 -3.20 -14.23
N GLY A 102 3.43 -2.09 -13.74
CA GLY A 102 3.04 -0.93 -14.54
C GLY A 102 1.60 -0.99 -15.04
N THR A 103 1.15 0.06 -15.69
CA THR A 103 -0.16 0.11 -16.34
C THR A 103 -0.10 0.81 -17.69
N MET A 104 -0.84 0.29 -18.67
CA MET A 104 -0.95 0.90 -19.99
C MET A 104 -1.62 2.28 -19.92
N ASN A 105 -2.51 2.50 -18.96
CA ASN A 105 -3.17 3.79 -18.79
C ASN A 105 -2.19 4.92 -18.42
N ALA A 106 -1.00 4.60 -17.93
CA ALA A 106 0.04 5.59 -17.67
C ALA A 106 0.58 6.30 -18.92
N TYR A 107 0.24 5.82 -20.13
CA TYR A 107 0.55 6.51 -21.38
C TYR A 107 -0.44 7.63 -21.71
N LEU A 108 -1.62 7.63 -21.09
CA LEU A 108 -2.68 8.62 -21.35
C LEU A 108 -2.45 9.95 -20.60
N TYR A 109 -1.58 9.96 -19.61
CA TYR A 109 -1.36 11.13 -18.75
C TYR A 109 0.10 11.60 -18.84
N PRO A 110 0.33 12.93 -18.90
CA PRO A 110 1.68 13.49 -18.82
C PRO A 110 2.17 13.50 -17.38
N GLY A 111 3.49 13.56 -17.19
CA GLY A 111 4.10 13.71 -15.89
C GLY A 111 5.23 12.71 -15.62
N ARG A 112 6.05 12.97 -14.60
CA ARG A 112 7.15 12.08 -14.22
C ARG A 112 6.59 10.79 -13.61
N GLY A 113 5.69 10.89 -12.62
CA GLY A 113 5.13 9.73 -11.95
C GLY A 113 4.34 8.80 -12.87
N THR A 114 3.61 9.36 -13.86
CA THR A 114 2.95 8.52 -14.87
C THR A 114 3.95 7.79 -15.74
N ARG A 115 5.06 8.42 -16.14
CA ARG A 115 6.14 7.72 -16.86
C ARG A 115 6.77 6.61 -16.00
N GLU A 116 6.92 6.84 -14.70
CA GLU A 116 7.41 5.85 -13.74
C GLU A 116 6.46 4.65 -13.59
N MET A 117 5.14 4.84 -13.78
CA MET A 117 4.13 3.78 -13.77
C MET A 117 3.99 3.02 -15.09
N ARG A 118 4.71 3.40 -16.16
CA ARG A 118 4.65 2.66 -17.43
C ARG A 118 5.31 1.30 -17.31
N PRO A 119 4.77 0.25 -17.95
CA PRO A 119 5.39 -1.07 -17.96
C PRO A 119 6.87 -0.99 -18.40
N GLY A 120 7.75 -1.65 -17.67
CA GLY A 120 9.18 -1.68 -17.97
C GLY A 120 9.92 -0.36 -17.72
N SER A 121 9.35 0.61 -17.00
CA SER A 121 10.07 1.83 -16.59
C SER A 121 11.30 1.49 -15.73
N ALA A 122 12.31 2.37 -15.74
CA ALA A 122 13.49 2.22 -14.88
C ALA A 122 13.11 2.16 -13.40
N PHE A 123 12.12 2.98 -12.99
CA PHE A 123 11.58 2.98 -11.62
C PHE A 123 11.03 1.62 -11.21
N LEU A 124 10.16 1.01 -12.02
CA LEU A 124 9.58 -0.31 -11.70
C LEU A 124 10.62 -1.43 -11.73
N ARG A 125 11.62 -1.36 -12.64
CA ARG A 125 12.75 -2.30 -12.63
C ARG A 125 13.58 -2.16 -11.36
N GLY A 126 13.82 -0.92 -10.90
CA GLY A 126 14.51 -0.65 -9.63
C GLY A 126 13.76 -1.25 -8.43
N LEU A 127 12.43 -1.08 -8.37
CA LEU A 127 11.60 -1.70 -7.33
C LEU A 127 11.64 -3.24 -7.41
N ALA A 128 11.66 -3.82 -8.60
CA ALA A 128 11.75 -5.28 -8.75
C ALA A 128 13.12 -5.81 -8.28
N ALA A 129 14.20 -5.14 -8.65
CA ALA A 129 15.55 -5.50 -8.21
C ALA A 129 15.74 -5.36 -6.69
N GLY A 130 15.10 -4.37 -6.08
CA GLY A 130 15.14 -4.13 -4.63
C GLY A 130 14.14 -4.96 -3.81
N ALA A 131 13.50 -5.99 -4.37
CA ALA A 131 12.47 -6.77 -3.65
C ALA A 131 12.99 -7.41 -2.35
N ALA A 132 14.26 -7.84 -2.32
CA ALA A 132 14.90 -8.39 -1.13
C ALA A 132 14.95 -7.39 0.06
N ASN A 133 14.92 -6.09 -0.21
CA ASN A 133 14.96 -5.06 0.83
C ASN A 133 13.67 -5.00 1.67
N LEU A 134 12.62 -5.73 1.29
CA LEU A 134 11.43 -5.91 2.14
C LEU A 134 11.72 -6.85 3.33
N GLY A 135 12.84 -7.62 3.29
CA GLY A 135 13.34 -8.36 4.46
C GLY A 135 12.36 -9.36 5.05
N GLY A 136 11.50 -9.99 4.25
CA GLY A 136 10.48 -10.93 4.74
C GLY A 136 9.27 -10.23 5.38
N LEU A 137 9.10 -8.92 5.20
CA LEU A 137 7.91 -8.19 5.62
C LEU A 137 6.64 -8.83 5.05
N PRO A 138 5.66 -9.24 5.88
CA PRO A 138 4.37 -9.69 5.40
C PRO A 138 3.75 -8.67 4.44
N ALA A 139 3.52 -9.08 3.20
CA ALA A 139 3.00 -8.21 2.15
C ALA A 139 1.85 -8.88 1.41
N PHE A 140 0.81 -8.10 1.11
CA PHE A 140 -0.42 -8.56 0.48
C PHE A 140 -0.75 -7.69 -0.72
N ALA A 141 -0.94 -8.29 -1.88
CA ALA A 141 -1.27 -7.60 -3.13
C ALA A 141 -2.72 -7.90 -3.54
N TYR A 142 -3.60 -6.93 -3.34
CA TYR A 142 -5.02 -7.04 -3.70
C TYR A 142 -5.22 -6.60 -5.14
N ARG A 143 -5.93 -7.40 -5.90
CA ARG A 143 -6.38 -7.03 -7.26
C ARG A 143 -7.82 -7.43 -7.54
N THR A 144 -8.44 -6.76 -8.47
CA THR A 144 -9.69 -7.20 -9.09
C THR A 144 -9.44 -7.57 -10.56
N PRO A 145 -10.05 -8.65 -11.07
CA PRO A 145 -9.98 -8.98 -12.49
C PRO A 145 -10.61 -7.92 -13.40
N PHE A 146 -11.49 -7.09 -12.85
CA PHE A 146 -12.21 -6.03 -13.56
C PHE A 146 -11.51 -4.66 -13.52
N ASP A 147 -10.23 -4.62 -13.12
CA ASP A 147 -9.49 -3.38 -13.05
C ASP A 147 -9.22 -2.81 -14.44
N LEU A 148 -9.85 -1.67 -14.75
CA LEU A 148 -9.64 -0.92 -15.98
C LEU A 148 -8.62 0.21 -15.84
N MET A 149 -8.17 0.50 -14.61
CA MET A 149 -7.15 1.53 -14.35
C MET A 149 -5.75 0.94 -14.29
N VAL A 150 -5.60 -0.26 -13.74
CA VAL A 150 -4.35 -1.01 -13.80
C VAL A 150 -4.49 -2.13 -14.83
N THR A 151 -3.98 -1.89 -16.03
CA THR A 151 -4.08 -2.81 -17.16
C THR A 151 -2.71 -3.27 -17.65
N PRO A 152 -2.51 -4.60 -17.74
CA PRO A 152 -3.41 -5.66 -17.31
C PRO A 152 -3.55 -5.75 -15.78
N SER A 153 -4.69 -6.24 -15.26
CA SER A 153 -4.92 -6.36 -13.80
C SER A 153 -3.91 -7.25 -13.08
N THR A 154 -3.26 -8.16 -13.79
CA THR A 154 -2.16 -8.99 -13.29
C THR A 154 -0.91 -8.18 -12.93
N SER A 155 -0.77 -6.95 -13.42
CA SER A 155 0.29 -6.01 -13.03
C SER A 155 0.24 -5.60 -11.55
N CYS A 156 -0.88 -5.87 -10.86
CA CYS A 156 -0.97 -5.69 -9.40
C CYS A 156 -0.20 -6.74 -8.61
N ARG A 157 0.26 -7.83 -9.22
CA ARG A 157 1.10 -8.84 -8.56
C ARG A 157 2.43 -8.24 -8.14
N MET A 158 2.87 -8.60 -6.95
CA MET A 158 4.15 -8.18 -6.40
C MET A 158 4.94 -9.41 -5.93
N ALA A 159 6.18 -9.53 -6.38
CA ALA A 159 7.05 -10.63 -5.93
C ALA A 159 7.23 -10.58 -4.41
N GLY A 160 7.08 -11.72 -3.75
CA GLY A 160 7.17 -11.85 -2.30
C GLY A 160 5.91 -11.43 -1.53
N ALA A 161 4.83 -11.04 -2.22
CA ALA A 161 3.54 -10.75 -1.58
C ALA A 161 2.52 -11.86 -1.85
N GLU A 162 1.64 -12.10 -0.88
CA GLU A 162 0.46 -12.92 -1.07
C GLU A 162 -0.54 -12.21 -1.99
N GLU A 163 -0.99 -12.90 -3.04
CA GLU A 163 -2.00 -12.36 -3.96
C GLU A 163 -3.41 -12.58 -3.38
N VAL A 164 -4.16 -11.50 -3.23
CA VAL A 164 -5.57 -11.53 -2.79
C VAL A 164 -6.48 -11.06 -3.92
N VAL A 165 -7.20 -11.99 -4.54
CA VAL A 165 -8.15 -11.67 -5.60
C VAL A 165 -9.50 -11.27 -4.99
N VAL A 166 -10.00 -10.09 -5.36
CA VAL A 166 -11.25 -9.52 -4.88
C VAL A 166 -12.15 -9.20 -6.06
N TRP A 167 -13.36 -9.73 -6.05
CA TRP A 167 -14.38 -9.44 -7.06
C TRP A 167 -15.00 -8.07 -6.78
N CYS A 168 -14.40 -7.02 -7.30
CA CYS A 168 -14.83 -5.64 -7.15
C CYS A 168 -14.99 -5.02 -8.55
N PRO A 169 -16.16 -4.43 -8.88
CA PRO A 169 -16.43 -3.99 -10.26
C PRO A 169 -15.57 -2.81 -10.71
N PHE A 170 -15.10 -1.97 -9.76
CA PHE A 170 -14.35 -0.76 -10.09
C PHE A 170 -13.11 -0.60 -9.23
N HIS A 171 -12.03 -0.12 -9.84
CA HIS A 171 -10.76 0.20 -9.22
C HIS A 171 -10.93 1.09 -7.97
N SER A 172 -11.68 2.19 -8.10
CA SER A 172 -11.90 3.18 -7.02
C SER A 172 -12.66 2.64 -5.81
N LEU A 173 -13.39 1.54 -5.95
CA LEU A 173 -14.13 0.91 -4.86
C LEU A 173 -13.28 -0.07 -4.04
N MET A 174 -12.10 -0.43 -4.52
CA MET A 174 -11.23 -1.41 -3.85
C MET A 174 -10.88 -1.03 -2.40
N PRO A 175 -10.52 0.22 -2.06
CA PRO A 175 -10.20 0.60 -0.69
C PRO A 175 -11.39 0.52 0.27
N GLY A 176 -12.63 0.69 -0.25
CA GLY A 176 -13.87 0.61 0.51
C GLY A 176 -14.51 -0.79 0.52
N ASN A 177 -13.91 -1.76 -0.16
CA ASN A 177 -14.46 -3.10 -0.26
C ASN A 177 -14.38 -3.84 1.08
N THR A 178 -15.49 -4.44 1.52
CA THR A 178 -15.60 -5.10 2.84
C THR A 178 -14.66 -6.29 2.99
N ARG A 179 -14.40 -7.05 1.90
CA ARG A 179 -13.46 -8.17 1.93
C ARG A 179 -12.02 -7.69 2.09
N VAL A 180 -11.64 -6.61 1.41
CA VAL A 180 -10.31 -5.98 1.56
C VAL A 180 -10.13 -5.48 2.99
N MET A 181 -11.07 -4.68 3.50
CA MET A 181 -11.01 -4.15 4.86
C MET A 181 -11.01 -5.24 5.93
N GLY A 182 -11.85 -6.27 5.76
CA GLY A 182 -11.92 -7.40 6.68
C GLY A 182 -10.62 -8.21 6.73
N HIS A 183 -9.99 -8.46 5.56
CA HIS A 183 -8.71 -9.16 5.49
C HIS A 183 -7.59 -8.34 6.15
N ILE A 184 -7.51 -7.03 5.87
CA ILE A 184 -6.54 -6.12 6.52
C ILE A 184 -6.71 -6.15 8.03
N ALA A 185 -7.94 -5.97 8.53
CA ALA A 185 -8.23 -5.98 9.96
C ALA A 185 -7.88 -7.30 10.65
N GLY A 186 -8.22 -8.43 10.01
CA GLY A 186 -7.88 -9.76 10.51
C GLY A 186 -6.36 -10.00 10.57
N THR A 187 -5.63 -9.59 9.53
CA THR A 187 -4.16 -9.70 9.49
C THR A 187 -3.51 -8.85 10.58
N LEU A 188 -3.98 -7.61 10.78
CA LEU A 188 -3.45 -6.75 11.83
C LEU A 188 -3.68 -7.34 13.22
N ALA A 189 -4.87 -7.90 13.48
CA ALA A 189 -5.17 -8.58 14.74
C ALA A 189 -4.26 -9.81 14.97
N ALA A 190 -4.00 -10.61 13.94
CA ALA A 190 -3.10 -11.75 14.02
C ALA A 190 -1.65 -11.34 14.33
N ILE A 191 -1.16 -10.26 13.72
CA ILE A 191 0.18 -9.70 13.99
C ILE A 191 0.30 -9.21 15.42
N GLU A 192 -0.73 -8.53 15.95
CA GLU A 192 -0.73 -8.04 17.32
C GLU A 192 -0.78 -9.20 18.34
N ALA A 193 -1.61 -10.23 18.10
CA ALA A 193 -1.67 -11.41 18.94
C ALA A 193 -0.32 -12.14 19.01
N SER A 194 0.36 -12.27 17.87
CA SER A 194 1.70 -12.90 17.83
C SER A 194 2.76 -12.09 18.58
N ALA A 195 2.66 -10.76 18.59
CA ALA A 195 3.59 -9.88 19.28
C ALA A 195 3.39 -9.87 20.81
N THR A 196 2.17 -10.17 21.30
CA THR A 196 1.83 -10.22 22.73
C THR A 196 2.03 -11.61 23.36
N GLY A 197 2.48 -12.60 22.60
CA GLY A 197 2.67 -13.98 23.09
C GLY A 197 1.37 -14.76 23.36
N ALA A 198 0.22 -14.20 23.05
CA ALA A 198 -1.07 -14.87 23.10
C ALA A 198 -1.23 -15.76 21.87
N GLY A 199 -0.60 -16.94 21.88
CA GLY A 199 -0.90 -17.99 20.89
C GLY A 199 -2.39 -18.38 20.96
N PRO A 200 -2.98 -18.95 19.89
CA PRO A 200 -4.37 -19.39 19.91
C PRO A 200 -4.55 -20.40 21.05
N ALA A 201 -5.43 -20.08 22.00
CA ALA A 201 -5.86 -21.02 23.00
C ALA A 201 -6.36 -22.26 22.28
N GLY A 202 -5.71 -23.41 22.53
CA GLY A 202 -6.03 -24.66 21.88
C GLY A 202 -7.51 -24.97 22.09
N ALA A 203 -8.23 -25.16 20.99
CA ALA A 203 -9.52 -25.81 21.00
C ALA A 203 -9.26 -27.29 21.30
N ALA A 204 -9.56 -27.68 22.53
CA ALA A 204 -9.71 -29.09 22.92
C ALA A 204 -11.09 -29.57 22.52
#